data_734a063557a9ae8ed7bbce643c9fc64a
#
_entry.id   734a063557a9ae8ed7bbce643c9fc64a
#
_cell.length_a   1.000
_cell.length_b   1.000
_cell.length_c   1.000
_cell.angle_alpha   90.00
_cell.angle_beta   90.00
_cell.angle_gamma   90.00
#
_symmetry.space_group_name_H-M   'P 1'
#
loop_
_entity.id
_entity.type
_entity.pdbx_description
1 polymer ?
#
loop_
_entity_poly.entity_id
_entity_poly.type
_entity_poly.pdbx_seq_one_letter_code
_entity_poly.pdbx_strand_id
1 'polypeptide(L)'
;NADKNIPADDHIKNGIDICTQLRKNGYQGDIIFLTAFREYVFDGYQAQAINYLLKPVSPEAIERCLDQYISLHSSDYYCLHKDNNIIRIPFNDIISISRLGHDCCITTASGLYTERTSLKNMEQHLPEPFIRCHKSCIVNINHVTSLSGSTIYLANNSGYRMAITSKIEALETTQMPAGYEKDADGT
;
A
#
# COMPACT_ATOMS: atom_id res chain seq x y z
N ASN A 1 28.13 31.26 42.07
CA ASN A 1 26.82 31.22 42.66
C ASN A 1 25.84 31.97 41.78
N ALA A 2 25.16 31.29 40.91
CA ALA A 2 23.89 31.69 40.36
C ALA A 2 23.19 30.41 39.82
N ASP A 3 22.48 29.77 40.73
CA ASP A 3 21.43 28.82 40.36
C ASP A 3 20.43 29.55 39.47
N LYS A 4 20.48 29.29 38.18
CA LYS A 4 19.40 29.60 37.28
C LYS A 4 18.39 28.47 37.39
N ASN A 5 17.46 28.68 38.30
CA ASN A 5 16.17 27.99 38.38
C ASN A 5 15.44 28.26 37.06
N ILE A 6 15.52 27.32 36.12
CA ILE A 6 14.72 27.33 34.92
C ILE A 6 13.31 26.83 35.39
N PRO A 7 12.28 27.64 35.24
CA PRO A 7 10.93 27.20 35.62
C PRO A 7 10.58 25.99 34.72
N ALA A 8 10.25 24.90 35.38
CA ALA A 8 9.83 23.63 34.75
C ALA A 8 8.37 23.70 34.27
N ASP A 9 7.99 24.76 33.55
CA ASP A 9 6.61 24.92 33.11
C ASP A 9 6.48 25.69 31.79
N ASP A 10 7.38 25.41 30.88
CA ASP A 10 7.12 25.71 29.47
C ASP A 10 6.93 24.38 28.76
N HIS A 11 5.70 24.13 28.33
CA HIS A 11 5.20 22.93 27.66
C HIS A 11 6.10 22.54 26.50
N ILE A 12 7.23 21.89 26.79
CA ILE A 12 7.95 21.10 25.79
C ILE A 12 6.97 19.97 25.46
N LYS A 13 6.21 20.19 24.41
CA LYS A 13 5.36 19.13 23.86
C LYS A 13 6.26 17.94 23.62
N ASN A 14 6.13 16.94 24.47
CA ASN A 14 6.80 15.67 24.36
C ASN A 14 6.50 15.14 22.95
N GLY A 15 7.47 14.51 22.29
CA GLY A 15 7.27 13.94 20.94
C GLY A 15 6.03 13.06 20.84
N ILE A 16 5.61 12.43 21.95
CA ILE A 16 4.39 11.63 22.07
C ILE A 16 3.15 12.50 21.94
N ASP A 17 3.13 13.67 22.57
CA ASP A 17 1.99 14.61 22.48
C ASP A 17 1.82 15.12 21.06
N ILE A 18 2.95 15.41 20.38
CA ILE A 18 2.95 15.84 18.99
C ILE A 18 2.37 14.73 18.11
N CYS A 19 2.83 13.49 18.28
CA CYS A 19 2.34 12.36 17.50
C CYS A 19 0.88 12.05 17.77
N THR A 20 0.44 12.15 19.03
CA THR A 20 -0.96 11.99 19.40
C THR A 20 -1.83 13.05 18.74
N GLN A 21 -1.38 14.31 18.67
CA GLN A 21 -2.07 15.37 17.95
C GLN A 21 -2.10 15.11 16.43
N LEU A 22 -1.01 14.65 15.84
CA LEU A 22 -0.95 14.27 14.44
C LEU A 22 -2.00 13.19 14.11
N ARG A 23 -2.10 12.15 14.95
CA ARG A 23 -3.11 11.09 14.79
C ARG A 23 -4.54 11.65 14.90
N LYS A 24 -4.81 12.50 15.89
CA LYS A 24 -6.12 13.17 16.03
C LYS A 24 -6.48 14.03 14.81
N ASN A 25 -5.48 14.59 14.15
CA ASN A 25 -5.65 15.38 12.93
C ASN A 25 -5.71 14.53 11.64
N GLY A 26 -5.77 13.19 11.76
CA GLY A 26 -5.92 12.28 10.63
C GLY A 26 -4.61 11.88 9.94
N TYR A 27 -3.43 12.19 10.52
CA TYR A 27 -2.17 11.73 9.96
C TYR A 27 -2.05 10.21 10.04
N GLN A 28 -1.95 9.54 8.89
CA GLN A 28 -1.86 8.08 8.77
C GLN A 28 -0.45 7.58 8.46
N GLY A 29 0.51 8.50 8.29
CA GLY A 29 1.90 8.13 7.98
C GLY A 29 2.59 7.42 9.15
N ASP A 30 3.65 6.71 8.84
CA ASP A 30 4.41 5.95 9.81
C ASP A 30 5.25 6.85 10.72
N ILE A 31 5.37 6.46 11.98
CA ILE A 31 6.08 7.20 13.00
C ILE A 31 7.13 6.28 13.64
N ILE A 32 8.38 6.76 13.71
CA ILE A 32 9.47 6.13 14.45
C ILE A 32 9.94 7.14 15.50
N PHE A 33 9.95 6.73 16.75
CA PHE A 33 10.48 7.55 17.85
C PHE A 33 11.98 7.38 18.01
N LEU A 34 12.65 8.50 18.22
CA LEU A 34 14.07 8.56 18.56
C LEU A 34 14.28 9.37 19.84
N THR A 35 14.56 8.70 20.95
CA THR A 35 14.59 9.31 22.27
C THR A 35 15.76 8.82 23.14
N ALA A 36 16.14 9.61 24.15
CA ALA A 36 17.08 9.20 25.18
C ALA A 36 16.39 8.52 26.39
N PHE A 37 15.07 8.57 26.46
CA PHE A 37 14.30 8.16 27.64
C PHE A 37 13.60 6.83 27.42
N ARG A 38 13.86 5.84 28.28
CA ARG A 38 13.29 4.49 28.20
C ARG A 38 11.85 4.43 28.71
N GLU A 39 11.50 5.31 29.64
CA GLU A 39 10.20 5.34 30.29
C GLU A 39 9.03 5.62 29.35
N TYR A 40 9.27 6.29 28.24
CA TYR A 40 8.24 6.67 27.26
C TYR A 40 7.95 5.58 26.19
N VAL A 41 8.60 4.41 26.30
CA VAL A 41 8.34 3.32 25.34
C VAL A 41 6.88 2.86 25.38
N PHE A 42 6.27 2.81 26.57
CA PHE A 42 4.87 2.40 26.75
C PHE A 42 3.87 3.44 26.24
N ASP A 43 4.21 4.71 26.34
CA ASP A 43 3.36 5.80 25.85
C ASP A 43 3.40 5.91 24.32
N GLY A 44 4.47 5.42 23.67
CA GLY A 44 4.61 5.32 22.22
C GLY A 44 3.56 4.40 21.56
N TYR A 45 3.01 3.43 22.29
CA TYR A 45 1.90 2.60 21.83
C TYR A 45 0.64 3.41 21.54
N GLN A 46 0.37 4.47 22.30
CA GLN A 46 -0.80 5.34 22.08
C GLN A 46 -0.67 6.15 20.79
N ALA A 47 0.57 6.44 20.36
CA ALA A 47 0.84 7.16 19.12
C ALA A 47 0.89 6.25 17.88
N GLN A 48 0.64 4.94 18.04
CA GLN A 48 0.70 3.95 16.96
C GLN A 48 2.00 4.07 16.16
N ALA A 49 3.14 4.14 16.86
CA ALA A 49 4.44 4.17 16.23
C ALA A 49 4.86 2.76 15.79
N ILE A 50 5.53 2.67 14.64
CA ILE A 50 6.07 1.40 14.11
C ILE A 50 7.25 0.92 14.96
N ASN A 51 8.10 1.86 15.40
CA ASN A 51 9.28 1.51 16.15
C ASN A 51 9.72 2.62 17.10
N TYR A 52 10.59 2.24 18.04
CA TYR A 52 11.13 3.10 19.08
C TYR A 52 12.63 2.87 19.21
N LEU A 53 13.45 3.87 18.90
CA LEU A 53 14.90 3.81 18.96
C LEU A 53 15.45 4.65 20.12
N LEU A 54 16.30 4.04 20.93
CA LEU A 54 16.96 4.72 22.05
C LEU A 54 18.29 5.33 21.62
N LYS A 55 18.53 6.58 22.02
CA LYS A 55 19.82 7.23 21.86
C LYS A 55 20.83 6.73 22.92
N PRO A 56 22.11 6.52 22.57
CA PRO A 56 22.71 6.63 21.24
C PRO A 56 22.24 5.50 20.32
N VAL A 57 21.90 5.83 19.06
CA VAL A 57 21.40 4.85 18.11
C VAL A 57 22.57 4.19 17.42
N SER A 58 22.63 2.86 17.47
CA SER A 58 23.63 2.12 16.69
C SER A 58 23.17 1.91 15.24
N PRO A 59 24.11 1.77 14.28
CA PRO A 59 23.77 1.44 12.90
C PRO A 59 22.88 0.19 12.78
N GLU A 60 23.17 -0.84 13.58
CA GLU A 60 22.42 -2.09 13.58
C GLU A 60 20.97 -1.93 14.09
N ALA A 61 20.73 -0.96 15.00
CA ALA A 61 19.39 -0.65 15.47
C ALA A 61 18.58 0.07 14.39
N ILE A 62 19.21 0.95 13.61
CA ILE A 62 18.59 1.60 12.46
C ILE A 62 18.27 0.56 11.38
N GLU A 63 19.23 -0.32 11.07
CA GLU A 63 19.08 -1.36 10.05
C GLU A 63 17.90 -2.27 10.36
N ARG A 64 17.82 -2.80 11.60
CA ARG A 64 16.66 -3.60 12.04
C ARG A 64 15.34 -2.85 11.97
N CYS A 65 15.33 -1.54 12.31
CA CYS A 65 14.13 -0.71 12.24
C CYS A 65 13.66 -0.53 10.79
N LEU A 66 14.60 -0.31 9.87
CA LEU A 66 14.31 -0.19 8.44
C LEU A 66 13.88 -1.53 7.84
N ASP A 67 14.50 -2.64 8.23
CA ASP A 67 14.10 -3.98 7.79
C ASP A 67 12.67 -4.31 8.24
N GLN A 68 12.33 -3.96 9.48
CA GLN A 68 10.96 -4.10 9.98
C GLN A 68 9.98 -3.23 9.19
N TYR A 69 10.33 -1.97 8.92
CA TYR A 69 9.53 -1.06 8.11
C TYR A 69 9.33 -1.62 6.70
N ILE A 70 10.40 -2.07 6.05
CA ILE A 70 10.35 -2.68 4.72
C ILE A 70 9.49 -3.94 4.74
N SER A 71 9.63 -4.79 5.76
CA SER A 71 8.82 -6.00 5.91
C SER A 71 7.32 -5.71 6.07
N LEU A 72 6.96 -4.68 6.83
CA LEU A 72 5.58 -4.25 7.01
C LEU A 72 4.97 -3.63 5.74
N HIS A 73 5.81 -3.01 4.89
CA HIS A 73 5.40 -2.26 3.70
C HIS A 73 5.86 -2.90 2.38
N SER A 74 6.59 -4.00 2.41
CA SER A 74 7.03 -4.70 1.20
C SER A 74 5.87 -5.29 0.39
N SER A 75 4.70 -5.45 1.04
CA SER A 75 3.46 -5.83 0.38
C SER A 75 2.76 -4.68 -0.36
N ASP A 76 3.20 -3.42 -0.19
CA ASP A 76 2.47 -2.26 -0.69
C ASP A 76 2.92 -1.80 -2.07
N TYR A 77 4.04 -2.33 -2.59
CA TYR A 77 4.64 -1.85 -3.83
C TYR A 77 5.09 -2.99 -4.74
N TYR A 78 4.83 -2.83 -6.02
CA TYR A 78 5.49 -3.60 -7.06
C TYR A 78 6.83 -2.95 -7.41
N CYS A 79 7.93 -3.72 -7.36
CA CYS A 79 9.26 -3.24 -7.70
C CYS A 79 9.59 -3.59 -9.15
N LEU A 80 9.50 -2.61 -10.03
CA LEU A 80 9.87 -2.74 -11.44
C LEU A 80 11.36 -2.42 -11.61
N HIS A 81 12.11 -3.35 -12.23
CA HIS A 81 13.52 -3.17 -12.52
C HIS A 81 13.68 -2.69 -13.98
N LYS A 82 14.20 -1.49 -14.17
CA LYS A 82 14.42 -0.90 -15.49
C LYS A 82 15.74 -0.12 -15.53
N ASP A 83 16.61 -0.44 -16.46
CA ASP A 83 17.84 0.31 -16.77
C ASP A 83 18.69 0.64 -15.53
N ASN A 84 19.00 -0.35 -14.70
CA ASN A 84 19.67 -0.20 -13.39
C ASN A 84 18.92 0.66 -12.34
N ASN A 85 17.67 1.01 -12.60
CA ASN A 85 16.82 1.70 -11.65
C ASN A 85 15.73 0.78 -11.12
N ILE A 86 15.29 1.03 -9.88
CA ILE A 86 14.13 0.38 -9.29
C ILE A 86 13.02 1.42 -9.20
N ILE A 87 11.91 1.15 -9.88
CA ILE A 87 10.70 1.96 -9.81
C ILE A 87 9.73 1.24 -8.88
N ARG A 88 9.32 1.90 -7.79
CA ARG A 88 8.34 1.37 -6.86
C ARG A 88 6.95 1.89 -7.27
N ILE A 89 6.06 0.98 -7.62
CA ILE A 89 4.69 1.28 -8.02
C ILE A 89 3.76 0.79 -6.92
N PRO A 90 3.05 1.67 -6.20
CA PRO A 90 2.09 1.25 -5.18
C PRO A 90 1.07 0.28 -5.77
N PHE A 91 0.78 -0.81 -5.08
CA PHE A 91 -0.23 -1.77 -5.57
C PHE A 91 -1.61 -1.11 -5.72
N ASN A 92 -1.93 -0.16 -4.85
CA ASN A 92 -3.19 0.59 -4.95
C ASN A 92 -3.30 1.47 -6.20
N ASP A 93 -2.18 1.84 -6.81
CA ASP A 93 -2.17 2.64 -8.05
C ASP A 93 -2.29 1.76 -9.30
N ILE A 94 -2.00 0.46 -9.17
CA ILE A 94 -2.07 -0.48 -10.29
C ILE A 94 -3.52 -0.85 -10.56
N ILE A 95 -4.02 -0.46 -11.72
CA ILE A 95 -5.38 -0.73 -12.19
C ILE A 95 -5.46 -2.11 -12.85
N SER A 96 -4.53 -2.39 -13.76
CA SER A 96 -4.46 -3.66 -14.48
C SER A 96 -3.07 -3.95 -15.00
N ILE A 97 -2.83 -5.21 -15.31
CA ILE A 97 -1.61 -5.68 -15.94
C ILE A 97 -2.01 -6.53 -17.15
N SER A 98 -1.58 -6.12 -18.33
CA SER A 98 -1.91 -6.80 -19.59
C SER A 98 -0.66 -7.27 -20.31
N ARG A 99 -0.80 -8.35 -21.09
CA ARG A 99 0.27 -8.82 -21.95
C ARG A 99 0.35 -7.98 -23.22
N LEU A 100 1.54 -7.48 -23.53
CA LEU A 100 1.85 -6.75 -24.75
C LEU A 100 3.05 -7.44 -25.47
N GLY A 101 2.76 -8.36 -26.39
CA GLY A 101 3.81 -9.14 -27.04
C GLY A 101 4.56 -10.04 -26.05
N HIS A 102 5.85 -9.76 -25.86
CA HIS A 102 6.73 -10.45 -24.90
C HIS A 102 6.82 -9.74 -23.54
N ASP A 103 6.20 -8.57 -23.41
CA ASP A 103 6.26 -7.74 -22.24
C ASP A 103 4.90 -7.76 -21.50
N CYS A 104 4.92 -7.37 -20.24
CA CYS A 104 3.74 -7.01 -19.47
C CYS A 104 3.64 -5.49 -19.37
N CYS A 105 2.44 -4.96 -19.61
CA CYS A 105 2.11 -3.55 -19.44
C CYS A 105 1.33 -3.37 -18.15
N ILE A 106 1.89 -2.61 -17.22
CA ILE A 106 1.27 -2.23 -15.95
C ILE A 106 0.59 -0.88 -16.17
N THR A 107 -0.73 -0.86 -16.02
CA THR A 107 -1.55 0.35 -16.14
C THR A 107 -1.81 0.91 -14.76
N THR A 108 -1.49 2.19 -14.57
CA THR A 108 -1.78 2.95 -13.34
C THR A 108 -2.58 4.20 -13.65
N ALA A 109 -3.08 4.87 -12.61
CA ALA A 109 -3.74 6.17 -12.78
C ALA A 109 -2.78 7.25 -13.31
N SER A 110 -1.48 7.13 -13.02
CA SER A 110 -0.44 8.11 -13.39
C SER A 110 0.26 7.80 -14.72
N GLY A 111 0.09 6.59 -15.28
CA GLY A 111 0.75 6.21 -16.53
C GLY A 111 0.90 4.71 -16.76
N LEU A 112 1.72 4.38 -17.74
CA LEU A 112 1.98 3.01 -18.17
C LEU A 112 3.45 2.66 -17.91
N TYR A 113 3.67 1.46 -17.40
CA TYR A 113 4.99 0.88 -17.23
C TYR A 113 5.06 -0.46 -17.98
N THR A 114 6.22 -0.78 -18.52
CA THR A 114 6.43 -2.04 -19.24
C THR A 114 7.58 -2.81 -18.62
N GLU A 115 7.41 -4.11 -18.50
CA GLU A 115 8.44 -5.02 -18.00
C GLU A 115 8.49 -6.27 -18.86
N ARG A 116 9.73 -6.70 -19.17
CA ARG A 116 9.96 -7.94 -19.92
C ARG A 116 9.85 -9.14 -19.01
N THR A 117 8.61 -9.58 -18.79
CA THR A 117 8.28 -10.71 -17.92
C THR A 117 6.98 -11.37 -18.39
N SER A 118 6.63 -12.50 -17.79
CA SER A 118 5.36 -13.18 -18.06
C SER A 118 4.31 -12.82 -17.02
N LEU A 119 3.02 -12.80 -17.41
CA LEU A 119 1.92 -12.61 -16.46
C LEU A 119 1.92 -13.65 -15.32
N LYS A 120 2.35 -14.90 -15.63
CA LYS A 120 2.46 -15.94 -14.61
C LYS A 120 3.51 -15.58 -13.54
N ASN A 121 4.62 -15.00 -13.97
CA ASN A 121 5.67 -14.57 -13.04
C ASN A 121 5.21 -13.37 -12.22
N MET A 122 4.55 -12.39 -12.84
CA MET A 122 3.98 -11.24 -12.12
C MET A 122 2.95 -11.67 -11.09
N GLU A 123 2.05 -12.59 -11.45
CA GLU A 123 0.98 -13.10 -10.58
C GLU A 123 1.51 -13.67 -9.25
N GLN A 124 2.73 -14.21 -9.23
CA GLN A 124 3.37 -14.74 -8.02
C GLN A 124 3.81 -13.66 -7.02
N HIS A 125 3.97 -12.43 -7.49
CA HIS A 125 4.45 -11.29 -6.69
C HIS A 125 3.35 -10.26 -6.39
N LEU A 126 2.13 -10.52 -6.85
CA LEU A 126 0.98 -9.65 -6.60
C LEU A 126 0.18 -10.17 -5.41
N PRO A 127 -0.13 -9.29 -4.44
CA PRO A 127 -0.99 -9.66 -3.31
C PRO A 127 -2.46 -9.75 -3.74
N GLU A 128 -3.34 -10.16 -2.84
CA GLU A 128 -4.74 -9.81 -2.98
C GLU A 128 -4.87 -8.27 -2.90
N PRO A 129 -5.73 -7.62 -3.68
CA PRO A 129 -6.87 -8.11 -4.45
C PRO A 129 -6.63 -8.24 -5.98
N PHE A 130 -5.46 -8.69 -6.42
CA PHE A 130 -5.21 -8.91 -7.84
C PHE A 130 -5.74 -10.26 -8.30
N ILE A 131 -6.51 -10.27 -9.38
CA ILE A 131 -7.03 -11.49 -9.99
C ILE A 131 -6.66 -11.59 -11.47
N ARG A 132 -6.35 -12.79 -11.90
CA ARG A 132 -6.18 -13.07 -13.33
C ARG A 132 -7.53 -13.34 -13.97
N CYS A 133 -8.10 -12.34 -14.63
CA CYS A 133 -9.41 -12.44 -15.27
C CYS A 133 -9.34 -13.07 -16.68
N HIS A 134 -8.18 -13.01 -17.34
CA HIS A 134 -7.97 -13.57 -18.68
C HIS A 134 -6.55 -14.13 -18.84
N LYS A 135 -6.32 -14.98 -19.86
CA LYS A 135 -4.95 -15.46 -20.19
C LYS A 135 -3.93 -14.35 -20.44
N SER A 136 -4.39 -13.17 -20.80
CA SER A 136 -3.57 -12.00 -21.12
C SER A 136 -3.78 -10.81 -20.17
N CYS A 137 -4.53 -10.96 -19.07
CA CYS A 137 -4.84 -9.83 -18.19
C CYS A 137 -5.02 -10.23 -16.72
N ILE A 138 -4.44 -9.40 -15.83
CA ILE A 138 -4.66 -9.39 -14.38
C ILE A 138 -5.27 -8.03 -14.06
N VAL A 139 -6.28 -7.98 -13.18
CA VAL A 139 -6.94 -6.75 -12.74
C VAL A 139 -6.86 -6.62 -11.22
N ASN A 140 -6.81 -5.39 -10.75
CA ASN A 140 -6.99 -5.09 -9.35
C ASN A 140 -8.47 -4.87 -9.08
N ILE A 141 -9.05 -5.70 -8.20
CA ILE A 141 -10.49 -5.66 -7.89
C ILE A 141 -10.92 -4.30 -7.34
N ASN A 142 -10.05 -3.63 -6.59
CA ASN A 142 -10.34 -2.30 -6.02
C ASN A 142 -10.59 -1.23 -7.09
N HIS A 143 -10.19 -1.46 -8.33
CA HIS A 143 -10.43 -0.57 -9.46
C HIS A 143 -11.55 -1.04 -10.39
N VAL A 144 -12.26 -2.10 -10.03
CA VAL A 144 -13.44 -2.55 -10.80
C VAL A 144 -14.60 -1.61 -10.51
N THR A 145 -15.17 -1.04 -11.57
CA THR A 145 -16.31 -0.12 -11.47
C THR A 145 -17.64 -0.80 -11.79
N SER A 146 -17.63 -1.78 -12.69
CA SER A 146 -18.83 -2.53 -13.02
C SER A 146 -18.51 -3.86 -13.71
N LEU A 147 -19.51 -4.73 -13.74
CA LEU A 147 -19.50 -6.00 -14.45
C LEU A 147 -20.73 -6.02 -15.37
N SER A 148 -20.53 -6.33 -16.65
CA SER A 148 -21.61 -6.52 -17.59
C SER A 148 -21.39 -7.82 -18.38
N GLY A 149 -22.23 -8.81 -18.15
CA GLY A 149 -22.07 -10.15 -18.71
C GLY A 149 -20.68 -10.73 -18.36
N SER A 150 -19.83 -10.97 -19.37
CA SER A 150 -18.46 -11.47 -19.18
C SER A 150 -17.39 -10.37 -19.26
N THR A 151 -17.76 -9.10 -19.10
CA THR A 151 -16.82 -7.98 -19.20
C THR A 151 -16.69 -7.26 -17.87
N ILE A 152 -15.43 -7.07 -17.41
CA ILE A 152 -15.06 -6.23 -16.26
C ILE A 152 -14.74 -4.85 -16.79
N TYR A 153 -15.32 -3.80 -16.21
CA TYR A 153 -14.96 -2.41 -16.46
C TYR A 153 -14.16 -1.86 -15.29
N LEU A 154 -13.11 -1.10 -15.60
CA LEU A 154 -12.18 -0.54 -14.63
C LEU A 154 -12.30 0.99 -14.56
N ALA A 155 -11.77 1.58 -13.50
CA ALA A 155 -11.82 3.02 -13.23
C ALA A 155 -11.25 3.91 -14.35
N ASN A 156 -10.39 3.38 -15.22
CA ASN A 156 -9.87 4.07 -16.42
C ASN A 156 -10.73 3.87 -17.68
N ASN A 157 -11.98 3.40 -17.52
CA ASN A 157 -12.92 3.05 -18.61
C ASN A 157 -12.42 1.92 -19.54
N SER A 158 -11.38 1.19 -19.19
CA SER A 158 -10.98 0.00 -19.94
C SER A 158 -11.88 -1.19 -19.57
N GLY A 159 -12.29 -1.94 -20.59
CA GLY A 159 -13.07 -3.17 -20.43
C GLY A 159 -12.21 -4.40 -20.76
N TYR A 160 -12.25 -5.40 -19.90
CA TYR A 160 -11.57 -6.67 -20.13
C TYR A 160 -12.58 -7.81 -20.09
N ARG A 161 -12.60 -8.66 -21.15
CA ARG A 161 -13.40 -9.88 -21.14
C ARG A 161 -12.81 -10.89 -20.17
N MET A 162 -13.66 -11.41 -19.29
CA MET A 162 -13.32 -12.54 -18.45
C MET A 162 -13.41 -13.84 -19.23
N ALA A 163 -12.44 -14.74 -19.07
CA ALA A 163 -12.67 -16.13 -19.36
C ALA A 163 -13.57 -16.68 -18.25
N ILE A 164 -14.78 -17.07 -18.63
CA ILE A 164 -15.78 -17.62 -17.72
C ILE A 164 -15.18 -18.81 -16.98
N THR A 165 -14.81 -18.61 -15.72
CA THR A 165 -14.56 -19.70 -14.77
C THR A 165 -14.57 -19.14 -13.35
N SER A 166 -15.31 -19.78 -12.43
CA SER A 166 -15.18 -19.83 -10.94
C SER A 166 -14.66 -18.60 -10.14
N LYS A 167 -14.15 -17.55 -10.77
CA LYS A 167 -13.65 -16.34 -10.10
C LYS A 167 -14.70 -15.22 -10.01
N ILE A 168 -15.85 -15.35 -10.65
CA ILE A 168 -17.00 -14.42 -10.48
C ILE A 168 -17.54 -14.55 -9.06
N GLU A 169 -17.58 -15.78 -8.51
CA GLU A 169 -17.96 -16.03 -7.12
C GLU A 169 -17.04 -15.33 -6.11
N ALA A 170 -15.75 -15.20 -6.41
CA ALA A 170 -14.81 -14.45 -5.56
C ALA A 170 -15.05 -12.94 -5.61
N LEU A 171 -15.54 -12.40 -6.73
CA LEU A 171 -15.94 -10.98 -6.86
C LEU A 171 -17.28 -10.69 -6.17
N GLU A 172 -18.20 -11.64 -6.16
CA GLU A 172 -19.49 -11.52 -5.47
C GLU A 172 -19.37 -11.64 -3.94
N THR A 173 -18.33 -12.35 -3.45
CA THR A 173 -18.04 -12.52 -2.01
C THR A 173 -17.16 -11.40 -1.45
N THR A 174 -16.39 -10.71 -2.27
CA THR A 174 -15.64 -9.53 -1.83
C THR A 174 -16.60 -8.35 -1.76
N GLN A 175 -16.72 -7.69 -0.61
CA GLN A 175 -17.56 -6.50 -0.43
C GLN A 175 -17.19 -5.46 -1.51
N MET A 176 -18.04 -5.37 -2.54
CA MET A 176 -17.96 -4.31 -3.54
C MET A 176 -18.12 -2.96 -2.84
N PRO A 177 -17.37 -1.92 -3.22
CA PRO A 177 -17.56 -0.59 -2.66
C PRO A 177 -19.01 -0.13 -2.82
N ALA A 178 -19.56 0.54 -1.79
CA ALA A 178 -20.92 1.04 -1.76
C ALA A 178 -21.20 1.92 -3.00
N GLY A 179 -22.07 1.44 -3.92
CA GLY A 179 -22.38 2.11 -5.19
C GLY A 179 -22.52 1.15 -6.38
N TYR A 180 -22.37 -0.15 -6.15
CA TYR A 180 -22.57 -1.15 -7.19
C TYR A 180 -24.07 -1.32 -7.48
N GLU A 181 -24.52 -0.83 -8.62
CA GLU A 181 -25.82 -1.20 -9.20
C GLU A 181 -25.63 -2.39 -10.15
N LYS A 182 -26.31 -3.47 -9.83
CA LYS A 182 -26.47 -4.61 -10.73
C LYS A 182 -27.50 -4.20 -11.79
N ASP A 183 -27.04 -3.91 -13.02
CA ASP A 183 -27.97 -3.68 -14.11
C ASP A 183 -28.84 -4.93 -14.29
N ALA A 184 -30.11 -4.76 -13.93
CA ALA A 184 -31.14 -5.77 -14.07
C ALA A 184 -31.67 -5.78 -15.50
N ASP A 185 -30.88 -6.30 -16.46
CA ASP A 185 -31.40 -6.71 -17.75
C ASP A 185 -31.11 -8.20 -17.97
N GLY A 186 -31.99 -8.98 -17.34
CA GLY A 186 -32.24 -10.36 -17.73
C GLY A 186 -33.16 -10.38 -18.95
N THR A 187 -32.58 -10.54 -20.13
CA THR A 187 -33.19 -11.22 -21.30
C THR A 187 -32.06 -11.91 -22.06
#